data_3dcc9ee6a25894ed94bb93d7009dd19c
#
_entry.id   3dcc9ee6a25894ed94bb93d7009dd19c
#
_cell.length_a   1.000
_cell.length_b   1.000
_cell.length_c   1.000
_cell.angle_alpha   90.00
_cell.angle_beta   90.00
_cell.angle_gamma   90.00
#
_symmetry.space_group_name_H-M   'P 1'
#
loop_
_entity.id
_entity.type
_entity.pdbx_description
1 polymer ?
#
loop_
_entity_poly.entity_id
_entity_poly.type
_entity_poly.pdbx_seq_one_letter_code
_entity_poly.pdbx_strand_id
1 'polypeptide(L)'
;MASVRLSSSKRISLTVPTIRKPTMIRAGAVAKLGMAVKTGANRVEARNSRPVVMSREELVSMWQMFAEKYPIISLEDGMGENDWQGWAMLTKAIGSKVQLVGDDLFVTNVSRLAEGIEKQVGNAILIKVNQIGTLTETLEAIQMANRAGYTAIVSHRSGETEDTTIADLSVAVNAGQIKTGAPSRSDRVAKYNQLLRIEEELGVNAQYPGRKAFFNLK
;
A
#
# COMPACT_ATOMS: atom_id res chain seq x y z
N MET A 1 -20.23 -2.92 7.46
CA MET A 1 -20.61 -1.50 7.53
C MET A 1 -20.20 -0.96 8.89
N ALA A 2 -19.19 -0.12 8.94
CA ALA A 2 -18.89 0.64 10.14
C ALA A 2 -19.14 2.11 9.80
N SER A 3 -20.15 2.72 10.40
CA SER A 3 -20.42 4.16 10.32
C SER A 3 -20.02 4.79 11.64
N VAL A 4 -19.12 5.75 11.61
CA VAL A 4 -18.82 6.62 12.76
C VAL A 4 -19.68 7.86 12.62
N ARG A 5 -20.56 8.12 13.61
CA ARG A 5 -21.34 9.36 13.69
C ARG A 5 -20.55 10.39 14.48
N LEU A 6 -20.29 11.52 13.86
CA LEU A 6 -19.90 12.74 14.55
C LEU A 6 -21.14 13.61 14.79
N SER A 7 -21.25 14.20 15.99
CA SER A 7 -22.33 15.12 16.34
C SER A 7 -22.17 16.43 15.57
N SER A 8 -23.21 16.85 14.89
CA SER A 8 -23.43 18.01 14.02
C SER A 8 -23.02 17.84 12.55
N SER A 9 -24.00 17.37 11.79
CA SER A 9 -24.35 17.68 10.37
C SER A 9 -23.34 17.50 9.23
N LYS A 10 -22.18 16.84 9.37
CA LYS A 10 -21.43 16.37 8.21
C LYS A 10 -21.08 14.90 8.38
N ARG A 11 -21.78 14.05 7.65
CA ARG A 11 -21.42 12.62 7.51
C ARG A 11 -20.16 12.54 6.65
N ILE A 12 -19.02 12.23 7.24
CA ILE A 12 -17.95 11.60 6.47
C ILE A 12 -18.41 10.16 6.28
N SER A 13 -19.06 9.92 5.15
CA SER A 13 -19.31 8.58 4.69
C SER A 13 -17.97 8.03 4.21
N LEU A 14 -17.26 7.32 5.10
CA LEU A 14 -16.36 6.26 4.68
C LEU A 14 -17.24 5.17 4.07
N THR A 15 -17.98 5.55 3.03
CA THR A 15 -18.64 4.59 2.17
C THR A 15 -17.53 3.81 1.51
N VAL A 16 -17.28 2.66 2.11
CA VAL A 16 -16.79 1.53 1.34
C VAL A 16 -17.92 1.26 0.34
N PRO A 17 -17.86 1.72 -0.93
CA PRO A 17 -18.88 1.37 -1.89
C PRO A 17 -18.83 -0.14 -2.06
N THR A 18 -19.99 -0.72 -1.93
CA THR A 18 -20.23 -2.11 -2.23
C THR A 18 -19.76 -2.38 -3.67
N ILE A 19 -18.81 -3.32 -3.81
CA ILE A 19 -18.51 -4.05 -5.05
C ILE A 19 -18.11 -3.18 -6.25
N ARG A 20 -16.88 -2.83 -6.33
CA ARG A 20 -15.96 -2.41 -7.43
C ARG A 20 -14.89 -1.45 -6.92
N LYS A 21 -14.29 -1.79 -5.78
CA LYS A 21 -13.18 -1.00 -5.24
C LYS A 21 -11.84 -1.56 -5.67
N PRO A 22 -10.90 -0.67 -5.96
CA PRO A 22 -9.50 -1.05 -6.12
C PRO A 22 -9.04 -1.73 -4.82
N THR A 23 -8.37 -2.86 -4.95
CA THR A 23 -7.87 -3.67 -3.83
C THR A 23 -6.36 -3.54 -3.76
N MET A 24 -5.84 -3.28 -2.56
CA MET A 24 -4.41 -3.44 -2.28
C MET A 24 -4.13 -4.91 -1.97
N ILE A 25 -3.17 -5.49 -2.66
CA ILE A 25 -2.77 -6.89 -2.48
C ILE A 25 -1.27 -6.94 -2.18
N ARG A 26 -0.90 -7.73 -1.16
CA ARG A 26 0.49 -8.08 -0.86
C ARG A 26 0.80 -9.48 -1.42
N ALA A 27 1.96 -9.68 -2.04
CA ALA A 27 2.35 -10.96 -2.66
C ALA A 27 2.24 -12.15 -1.69
N GLY A 28 2.62 -11.98 -0.43
CA GLY A 28 2.45 -12.99 0.61
C GLY A 28 1.00 -13.36 0.93
N ALA A 29 0.04 -12.48 0.61
CA ALA A 29 -1.39 -12.76 0.74
C ALA A 29 -1.94 -13.54 -0.45
N VAL A 30 -1.36 -13.37 -1.64
CA VAL A 30 -1.78 -14.06 -2.87
C VAL A 30 -1.42 -15.55 -2.84
N ALA A 31 -0.32 -15.92 -2.25
CA ALA A 31 -0.03 -17.33 -2.02
C ALA A 31 -1.14 -18.03 -1.21
N LYS A 32 -1.74 -17.30 -0.25
CA LYS A 32 -2.91 -17.76 0.52
C LYS A 32 -4.22 -17.63 -0.26
N LEU A 33 -4.36 -16.58 -1.06
CA LEU A 33 -5.58 -16.33 -1.86
C LEU A 33 -5.66 -17.26 -3.08
N GLY A 34 -4.55 -17.55 -3.74
CA GLY A 34 -4.48 -18.52 -4.84
C GLY A 34 -4.89 -19.92 -4.40
N MET A 35 -4.59 -20.28 -3.16
CA MET A 35 -5.02 -21.56 -2.56
C MET A 35 -6.52 -21.56 -2.24
N ALA A 36 -7.09 -20.44 -1.79
CA ALA A 36 -8.52 -20.32 -1.48
C ALA A 36 -9.39 -20.27 -2.75
N VAL A 37 -8.91 -19.65 -3.82
CA VAL A 37 -9.65 -19.52 -5.09
C VAL A 37 -9.65 -20.83 -5.90
N LYS A 38 -8.61 -21.65 -5.79
CA LYS A 38 -8.52 -22.91 -6.54
C LYS A 38 -9.30 -24.07 -5.94
N THR A 39 -9.57 -24.06 -4.65
CA THR A 39 -9.99 -25.32 -4.00
C THR A 39 -11.36 -25.25 -3.33
N GLY A 40 -11.91 -24.08 -3.04
CA GLY A 40 -13.06 -24.04 -2.10
C GLY A 40 -12.71 -24.75 -0.79
N ALA A 41 -11.42 -24.95 -0.54
CA ALA A 41 -10.91 -25.89 0.44
C ALA A 41 -10.94 -25.31 1.85
N ASN A 42 -11.26 -26.16 2.80
CA ASN A 42 -11.18 -25.88 4.23
C ASN A 42 -9.75 -25.48 4.63
N ARG A 43 -9.64 -24.69 5.71
CA ARG A 43 -8.39 -24.22 6.30
C ARG A 43 -7.32 -25.31 6.54
N VAL A 44 -7.74 -26.57 6.62
CA VAL A 44 -6.88 -27.75 6.81
C VAL A 44 -6.20 -28.20 5.52
N GLU A 45 -6.91 -28.13 4.38
CA GLU A 45 -6.35 -28.52 3.07
C GLU A 45 -5.31 -27.49 2.58
N ALA A 46 -5.53 -26.21 2.89
CA ALA A 46 -4.57 -25.14 2.59
C ALA A 46 -3.21 -25.34 3.30
N ARG A 47 -3.19 -25.99 4.46
CA ARG A 47 -1.94 -26.29 5.20
C ARG A 47 -1.13 -27.43 4.59
N ASN A 48 -1.76 -28.31 3.82
CA ASN A 48 -1.13 -29.48 3.21
C ASN A 48 -0.80 -29.31 1.72
N SER A 49 -1.17 -28.16 1.11
CA SER A 49 -0.80 -27.87 -0.26
C SER A 49 0.69 -27.55 -0.35
N ARG A 50 1.39 -28.21 -1.26
CA ARG A 50 2.78 -27.88 -1.57
C ARG A 50 2.84 -26.44 -2.08
N PRO A 51 3.86 -25.65 -1.69
CA PRO A 51 4.03 -24.31 -2.24
C PRO A 51 4.15 -24.41 -3.77
N VAL A 52 3.37 -23.61 -4.47
CA VAL A 52 3.49 -23.51 -5.92
C VAL A 52 4.73 -22.67 -6.20
N VAL A 53 5.73 -23.27 -6.81
CA VAL A 53 6.92 -22.56 -7.31
C VAL A 53 6.57 -22.05 -8.70
N MET A 54 6.70 -20.73 -8.90
CA MET A 54 6.46 -20.06 -10.17
C MET A 54 7.77 -19.45 -10.67
N SER A 55 7.98 -19.51 -11.98
CA SER A 55 9.02 -18.70 -12.60
C SER A 55 8.65 -17.22 -12.52
N ARG A 56 9.61 -16.36 -12.80
CA ARG A 56 9.41 -14.90 -12.86
C ARG A 56 8.32 -14.53 -13.88
N GLU A 57 8.38 -15.14 -15.04
CA GLU A 57 7.45 -14.92 -16.15
C GLU A 57 6.02 -15.37 -15.81
N GLU A 58 5.89 -16.51 -15.18
CA GLU A 58 4.61 -17.03 -14.71
C GLU A 58 3.99 -16.12 -13.65
N LEU A 59 4.80 -15.60 -12.71
CA LEU A 59 4.33 -14.69 -11.67
C LEU A 59 3.87 -13.34 -12.27
N VAL A 60 4.62 -12.77 -13.21
CA VAL A 60 4.21 -11.56 -13.92
C VAL A 60 2.90 -11.79 -14.70
N SER A 61 2.79 -12.89 -15.41
CA SER A 61 1.57 -13.25 -16.15
C SER A 61 0.36 -13.42 -15.24
N MET A 62 0.56 -14.01 -14.05
CA MET A 62 -0.48 -14.12 -13.03
C MET A 62 -0.96 -12.74 -12.55
N TRP A 63 -0.03 -11.80 -12.28
CA TRP A 63 -0.36 -10.45 -11.86
C TRP A 63 -1.10 -9.67 -12.95
N GLN A 64 -0.70 -9.82 -14.22
CA GLN A 64 -1.41 -9.23 -15.36
C GLN A 64 -2.86 -9.73 -15.42
N MET A 65 -3.05 -11.04 -15.39
CA MET A 65 -4.38 -11.65 -15.38
C MET A 65 -5.24 -11.15 -14.22
N PHE A 66 -4.65 -10.97 -13.03
CA PHE A 66 -5.39 -10.47 -11.86
C PHE A 66 -5.74 -8.99 -12.00
N ALA A 67 -4.84 -8.16 -12.52
CA ALA A 67 -5.09 -6.75 -12.77
C ALA A 67 -6.18 -6.53 -13.84
N GLU A 68 -6.29 -7.43 -14.81
CA GLU A 68 -7.36 -7.41 -15.82
C GLU A 68 -8.70 -7.90 -15.28
N LYS A 69 -8.67 -8.95 -14.46
CA LYS A 69 -9.89 -9.62 -13.97
C LYS A 69 -10.50 -8.92 -12.76
N TYR A 70 -9.70 -8.32 -11.91
CA TYR A 70 -10.12 -7.72 -10.65
C TYR A 70 -9.78 -6.23 -10.59
N PRO A 71 -10.54 -5.42 -9.84
CA PRO A 71 -10.31 -3.97 -9.72
C PRO A 71 -9.11 -3.67 -8.82
N ILE A 72 -7.92 -4.19 -9.16
CA ILE A 72 -6.68 -3.96 -8.46
C ILE A 72 -6.11 -2.62 -8.90
N ILE A 73 -5.83 -1.73 -7.95
CA ILE A 73 -5.17 -0.44 -8.20
C ILE A 73 -3.78 -0.38 -7.57
N SER A 74 -3.51 -1.22 -6.58
CA SER A 74 -2.22 -1.24 -5.89
C SER A 74 -1.82 -2.67 -5.54
N LEU A 75 -0.55 -2.98 -5.76
CA LEU A 75 0.08 -4.26 -5.48
C LEU A 75 1.37 -4.01 -4.70
N GLU A 76 1.49 -4.57 -3.51
CA GLU A 76 2.66 -4.46 -2.66
C GLU A 76 3.51 -5.73 -2.77
N ASP A 77 4.82 -5.56 -3.01
CA ASP A 77 5.82 -6.63 -3.15
C ASP A 77 5.39 -7.73 -4.13
N GLY A 78 5.08 -7.33 -5.36
CA GLY A 78 4.66 -8.26 -6.41
C GLY A 78 5.72 -9.25 -6.85
N MET A 79 6.99 -8.94 -6.60
CA MET A 79 8.16 -9.78 -6.89
C MET A 79 9.05 -9.89 -5.65
N GLY A 80 10.03 -10.77 -5.69
CA GLY A 80 11.03 -10.91 -4.62
C GLY A 80 11.86 -9.65 -4.43
N GLU A 81 12.28 -9.37 -3.20
CA GLU A 81 13.00 -8.16 -2.76
C GLU A 81 14.35 -7.92 -3.47
N ASN A 82 14.94 -8.97 -4.04
CA ASN A 82 16.21 -8.92 -4.78
C ASN A 82 16.03 -9.25 -6.27
N ASP A 83 14.81 -9.49 -6.72
CA ASP A 83 14.52 -9.81 -8.12
C ASP A 83 14.26 -8.55 -8.96
N TRP A 84 15.30 -7.72 -9.11
CA TRP A 84 15.23 -6.49 -9.90
C TRP A 84 14.72 -6.70 -11.33
N GLN A 85 15.09 -7.83 -11.95
CA GLN A 85 14.66 -8.17 -13.30
C GLN A 85 13.15 -8.49 -13.33
N GLY A 86 12.65 -9.25 -12.37
CA GLY A 86 11.22 -9.52 -12.25
C GLY A 86 10.43 -8.26 -11.97
N TRP A 87 10.93 -7.37 -11.11
CA TRP A 87 10.33 -6.07 -10.88
C TRP A 87 10.28 -5.20 -12.15
N ALA A 88 11.33 -5.18 -12.96
CA ALA A 88 11.34 -4.47 -14.24
C ALA A 88 10.29 -5.03 -15.21
N MET A 89 10.18 -6.35 -15.30
CA MET A 89 9.16 -7.01 -16.11
C MET A 89 7.75 -6.68 -15.63
N LEU A 90 7.49 -6.75 -14.33
CA LEU A 90 6.20 -6.44 -13.73
C LEU A 90 5.83 -4.97 -13.96
N THR A 91 6.78 -4.04 -13.75
CA THR A 91 6.58 -2.62 -13.95
C THR A 91 6.21 -2.31 -15.41
N LYS A 92 6.94 -2.90 -16.35
CA LYS A 92 6.63 -2.78 -17.78
C LYS A 92 5.24 -3.32 -18.14
N ALA A 93 4.82 -4.41 -17.48
CA ALA A 93 3.57 -5.09 -17.80
C ALA A 93 2.33 -4.35 -17.29
N ILE A 94 2.34 -3.87 -16.04
CA ILE A 94 1.15 -3.32 -15.40
C ILE A 94 1.36 -1.98 -14.67
N GLY A 95 2.59 -1.47 -14.58
CA GLY A 95 2.91 -0.28 -13.80
C GLY A 95 2.22 1.01 -14.25
N SER A 96 1.72 1.09 -15.50
CA SER A 96 0.92 2.24 -15.97
C SER A 96 -0.51 2.25 -15.41
N LYS A 97 -1.03 1.11 -14.97
CA LYS A 97 -2.40 0.94 -14.49
C LYS A 97 -2.49 0.58 -13.00
N VAL A 98 -1.42 0.05 -12.43
CA VAL A 98 -1.36 -0.44 -11.07
C VAL A 98 -0.19 0.20 -10.34
N GLN A 99 -0.45 0.73 -9.14
CA GLN A 99 0.59 1.17 -8.23
C GLN A 99 1.37 -0.06 -7.74
N LEU A 100 2.66 -0.10 -8.03
CA LEU A 100 3.58 -1.16 -7.66
C LEU A 100 4.46 -0.69 -6.50
N VAL A 101 4.12 -1.14 -5.30
CA VAL A 101 4.72 -0.67 -4.06
C VAL A 101 5.86 -1.58 -3.66
N GLY A 102 7.06 -1.02 -3.53
CA GLY A 102 8.18 -1.71 -2.90
C GLY A 102 8.16 -1.49 -1.38
N ASP A 103 7.87 -2.55 -0.62
CA ASP A 103 8.07 -2.63 0.83
C ASP A 103 9.47 -3.23 1.09
N ASP A 104 9.59 -4.54 0.93
CA ASP A 104 10.86 -5.23 1.17
C ASP A 104 11.89 -4.94 0.05
N LEU A 105 11.44 -4.51 -1.13
CA LEU A 105 12.31 -4.03 -2.20
C LEU A 105 13.10 -2.79 -1.79
N PHE A 106 12.46 -1.78 -1.22
CA PHE A 106 13.05 -0.48 -0.93
C PHE A 106 13.42 -0.26 0.54
N VAL A 107 12.77 -0.96 1.47
CA VAL A 107 12.99 -0.91 2.93
C VAL A 107 13.13 0.52 3.50
N THR A 108 12.39 1.48 2.95
CA THR A 108 12.49 2.91 3.27
C THR A 108 13.91 3.50 3.07
N ASN A 109 14.76 2.85 2.28
CA ASN A 109 16.15 3.19 2.13
C ASN A 109 16.41 3.99 0.85
N VAL A 110 17.07 5.16 0.97
CA VAL A 110 17.33 6.10 -0.13
C VAL A 110 18.20 5.45 -1.23
N SER A 111 19.22 4.66 -0.87
CA SER A 111 20.10 4.04 -1.85
C SER A 111 19.37 2.96 -2.67
N ARG A 112 18.55 2.13 -2.01
CA ARG A 112 17.73 1.14 -2.72
C ARG A 112 16.65 1.78 -3.58
N LEU A 113 16.06 2.87 -3.11
CA LEU A 113 15.10 3.64 -3.90
C LEU A 113 15.77 4.26 -5.13
N ALA A 114 16.97 4.85 -4.99
CA ALA A 114 17.73 5.41 -6.10
C ALA A 114 18.03 4.35 -7.17
N GLU A 115 18.46 3.14 -6.75
CA GLU A 115 18.65 2.00 -7.65
C GLU A 115 17.36 1.63 -8.39
N GLY A 116 16.23 1.61 -7.67
CA GLY A 116 14.92 1.32 -8.29
C GLY A 116 14.49 2.36 -9.30
N ILE A 117 14.72 3.63 -9.00
CA ILE A 117 14.44 4.75 -9.92
C ILE A 117 15.31 4.63 -11.18
N GLU A 118 16.61 4.38 -11.03
CA GLU A 118 17.54 4.20 -12.14
C GLU A 118 17.12 3.02 -13.04
N LYS A 119 16.71 1.91 -12.44
CA LYS A 119 16.24 0.71 -13.15
C LYS A 119 14.79 0.81 -13.62
N GLN A 120 14.08 1.89 -13.29
CA GLN A 120 12.67 2.10 -13.61
C GLN A 120 11.77 0.97 -13.11
N VAL A 121 11.95 0.53 -11.88
CA VAL A 121 11.21 -0.56 -11.25
C VAL A 121 10.35 -0.09 -10.09
N GLY A 122 9.12 -0.60 -10.05
CA GLY A 122 8.10 -0.09 -9.14
C GLY A 122 7.62 1.29 -9.58
N ASN A 123 6.73 1.89 -8.81
CA ASN A 123 6.28 3.27 -8.99
C ASN A 123 5.75 3.86 -7.67
N ALA A 124 5.98 3.15 -6.56
CA ALA A 124 5.61 3.57 -5.21
C ALA A 124 6.53 2.94 -4.17
N ILE A 125 6.71 3.62 -3.05
CA ILE A 125 7.47 3.15 -1.90
C ILE A 125 6.59 3.05 -0.66
N LEU A 126 6.74 1.98 0.13
CA LEU A 126 6.18 1.90 1.47
C LEU A 126 7.16 2.54 2.46
N ILE A 127 6.65 3.45 3.27
CA ILE A 127 7.44 4.23 4.23
C ILE A 127 7.18 3.71 5.65
N LYS A 128 8.23 3.22 6.28
CA LYS A 128 8.22 2.75 7.68
C LYS A 128 9.31 3.49 8.44
N VAL A 129 8.94 4.49 9.23
CA VAL A 129 9.87 5.40 9.92
C VAL A 129 10.92 4.65 10.74
N ASN A 130 10.50 3.64 11.50
CA ASN A 130 11.41 2.86 12.33
C ASN A 130 12.19 1.75 11.59
N GLN A 131 11.98 1.58 10.29
CA GLN A 131 12.75 0.63 9.47
C GLN A 131 14.07 1.25 9.03
N ILE A 132 14.04 2.51 8.59
CA ILE A 132 15.24 3.27 8.27
C ILE A 132 15.88 3.89 9.54
N GLY A 133 15.08 4.31 10.51
CA GLY A 133 15.50 4.63 11.86
C GLY A 133 15.41 6.10 12.25
N THR A 134 15.49 7.04 11.32
CA THR A 134 15.37 8.48 11.60
C THR A 134 14.28 9.15 10.77
N LEU A 135 13.73 10.24 11.29
CA LEU A 135 12.76 11.05 10.56
C LEU A 135 13.41 11.73 9.35
N THR A 136 14.67 12.16 9.48
CA THR A 136 15.42 12.79 8.38
C THR A 136 15.51 11.85 7.18
N GLU A 137 16.02 10.64 7.37
CA GLU A 137 16.12 9.64 6.29
C GLU A 137 14.75 9.26 5.72
N THR A 138 13.73 9.21 6.56
CA THR A 138 12.34 8.99 6.14
C THR A 138 11.87 10.09 5.18
N LEU A 139 12.10 11.36 5.54
CA LEU A 139 11.72 12.51 4.72
C LEU A 139 12.52 12.57 3.42
N GLU A 140 13.80 12.22 3.45
CA GLU A 140 14.65 12.11 2.26
C GLU A 140 14.13 11.06 1.29
N ALA A 141 13.73 9.88 1.78
CA ALA A 141 13.15 8.83 0.96
C ALA A 141 11.82 9.28 0.32
N ILE A 142 10.94 9.93 1.08
CA ILE A 142 9.67 10.47 0.57
C ILE A 142 9.93 11.54 -0.50
N GLN A 143 10.86 12.46 -0.24
CA GLN A 143 11.18 13.53 -1.16
C GLN A 143 11.79 12.98 -2.47
N MET A 144 12.68 12.00 -2.38
CA MET A 144 13.26 11.32 -3.54
C MET A 144 12.18 10.62 -4.37
N ALA A 145 11.28 9.86 -3.72
CA ALA A 145 10.15 9.22 -4.39
C ALA A 145 9.30 10.22 -5.16
N ASN A 146 8.87 11.29 -4.50
CA ASN A 146 8.02 12.32 -5.11
C ASN A 146 8.70 13.00 -6.31
N ARG A 147 10.00 13.33 -6.20
CA ARG A 147 10.77 13.93 -7.31
C ARG A 147 10.90 13.01 -8.52
N ALA A 148 10.90 11.70 -8.28
CA ALA A 148 10.95 10.68 -9.33
C ALA A 148 9.56 10.32 -9.90
N GLY A 149 8.47 10.94 -9.41
CA GLY A 149 7.11 10.62 -9.80
C GLY A 149 6.57 9.33 -9.16
N TYR A 150 7.20 8.84 -8.11
CA TYR A 150 6.70 7.72 -7.31
C TYR A 150 5.77 8.22 -6.22
N THR A 151 4.75 7.44 -5.89
CA THR A 151 3.93 7.69 -4.70
C THR A 151 4.59 7.13 -3.44
N ALA A 152 4.28 7.73 -2.29
CA ALA A 152 4.72 7.24 -0.99
C ALA A 152 3.50 6.87 -0.15
N ILE A 153 3.56 5.70 0.51
CA ILE A 153 2.52 5.24 1.44
C ILE A 153 3.11 5.15 2.84
N VAL A 154 2.68 6.01 3.75
CA VAL A 154 3.11 5.94 5.15
C VAL A 154 2.46 4.75 5.82
N SER A 155 3.26 3.90 6.48
CA SER A 155 2.81 2.59 6.94
C SER A 155 3.07 2.36 8.42
N HIS A 156 2.12 1.65 9.03
CA HIS A 156 2.29 1.00 10.32
C HIS A 156 3.25 -0.19 10.25
N ARG A 157 3.55 -0.77 11.41
CA ARG A 157 4.23 -2.06 11.55
C ARG A 157 3.25 -3.14 12.06
N SER A 158 3.68 -4.40 12.02
CA SER A 158 2.90 -5.53 12.58
C SER A 158 2.75 -5.40 14.10
N GLY A 159 3.80 -5.01 14.80
CA GLY A 159 3.76 -4.60 16.21
C GLY A 159 3.55 -3.10 16.31
N GLU A 160 2.37 -2.68 16.76
CA GLU A 160 1.97 -1.28 16.88
C GLU A 160 1.53 -0.92 18.29
N THR A 161 1.57 0.38 18.56
CA THR A 161 1.01 1.01 19.76
C THR A 161 -0.07 2.01 19.35
N GLU A 162 -0.67 2.71 20.32
CA GLU A 162 -1.63 3.79 20.05
C GLU A 162 -0.96 5.12 19.65
N ASP A 163 0.37 5.14 19.45
CA ASP A 163 1.06 6.30 18.89
C ASP A 163 0.48 6.70 17.53
N THR A 164 0.36 8.00 17.27
CA THR A 164 -0.31 8.56 16.10
C THR A 164 0.64 9.25 15.12
N THR A 165 1.93 9.27 15.40
CA THR A 165 2.93 10.02 14.61
C THR A 165 2.85 9.77 13.11
N ILE A 166 2.55 8.52 12.68
CA ILE A 166 2.44 8.21 11.26
C ILE A 166 1.21 8.85 10.59
N ALA A 167 0.16 9.15 11.34
CA ALA A 167 -1.00 9.87 10.82
C ALA A 167 -0.63 11.35 10.59
N ASP A 168 0.01 11.99 11.57
CA ASP A 168 0.50 13.36 11.46
C ASP A 168 1.50 13.48 10.31
N LEU A 169 2.47 12.56 10.23
CA LEU A 169 3.47 12.52 9.17
C LEU A 169 2.81 12.38 7.78
N SER A 170 1.83 11.49 7.61
CA SER A 170 1.20 11.26 6.32
C SER A 170 0.52 12.50 5.76
N VAL A 171 -0.07 13.33 6.64
CA VAL A 171 -0.68 14.59 6.26
C VAL A 171 0.37 15.67 6.04
N ALA A 172 1.36 15.78 6.96
CA ALA A 172 2.41 16.79 6.89
C ALA A 172 3.24 16.72 5.60
N VAL A 173 3.50 15.50 5.09
CA VAL A 173 4.24 15.31 3.83
C VAL A 173 3.33 15.21 2.60
N ASN A 174 2.03 15.38 2.78
CA ASN A 174 1.01 15.24 1.73
C ASN A 174 1.14 13.90 0.96
N ALA A 175 1.35 12.81 1.68
CA ALA A 175 1.52 11.49 1.07
C ALA A 175 0.27 11.01 0.31
N GLY A 176 -0.91 11.50 0.69
CA GLY A 176 -2.20 11.12 0.10
C GLY A 176 -2.65 9.70 0.44
N GLN A 177 -1.78 8.89 1.03
CA GLN A 177 -2.02 7.48 1.34
C GLN A 177 -1.40 7.10 2.69
N ILE A 178 -2.15 6.29 3.46
CA ILE A 178 -1.67 5.68 4.69
C ILE A 178 -2.12 4.23 4.76
N LYS A 179 -1.23 3.33 5.20
CA LYS A 179 -1.51 1.93 5.48
C LYS A 179 -1.43 1.72 6.99
N THR A 180 -2.58 1.66 7.66
CA THR A 180 -2.61 1.60 9.14
C THR A 180 -3.52 0.50 9.70
N GLY A 181 -3.83 -0.52 8.90
CA GLY A 181 -4.59 -1.70 9.31
C GLY A 181 -6.10 -1.48 9.32
N ALA A 182 -6.82 -2.52 9.75
CA ALA A 182 -8.27 -2.45 9.85
C ALA A 182 -8.69 -1.61 11.07
N PRO A 183 -9.80 -0.83 10.99
CA PRO A 183 -10.30 -0.01 12.10
C PRO A 183 -11.02 -0.87 13.15
N SER A 184 -10.29 -1.76 13.81
CA SER A 184 -10.85 -2.70 14.80
C SER A 184 -10.05 -2.73 16.10
N ARG A 185 -8.73 -2.74 16.04
CA ARG A 185 -7.87 -2.69 17.22
C ARG A 185 -7.56 -1.24 17.60
N SER A 186 -7.41 -0.92 18.87
CA SER A 186 -7.16 0.44 19.35
C SER A 186 -5.87 1.04 18.81
N ASP A 187 -4.82 0.24 18.68
CA ASP A 187 -3.55 0.63 18.08
C ASP A 187 -3.66 1.06 16.59
N ARG A 188 -4.69 0.61 15.88
CA ARG A 188 -5.02 1.02 14.51
C ARG A 188 -5.99 2.18 14.49
N VAL A 189 -7.05 2.09 15.31
CA VAL A 189 -8.10 3.13 15.42
C VAL A 189 -7.53 4.47 15.88
N ALA A 190 -6.49 4.47 16.73
CA ALA A 190 -5.81 5.68 17.16
C ALA A 190 -5.35 6.56 15.97
N LYS A 191 -4.78 5.97 14.90
CA LYS A 191 -4.34 6.68 13.70
C LYS A 191 -5.52 7.26 12.92
N TYR A 192 -6.63 6.50 12.80
CA TYR A 192 -7.85 7.00 12.15
C TYR A 192 -8.46 8.17 12.94
N ASN A 193 -8.50 8.07 14.26
CA ASN A 193 -8.97 9.16 15.11
C ASN A 193 -8.09 10.40 15.01
N GLN A 194 -6.78 10.22 14.86
CA GLN A 194 -5.86 11.34 14.65
C GLN A 194 -6.10 12.03 13.30
N LEU A 195 -6.32 11.28 12.23
CA LEU A 195 -6.68 11.85 10.93
C LEU A 195 -7.99 12.68 11.01
N LEU A 196 -8.97 12.24 11.81
CA LEU A 196 -10.20 13.00 12.04
C LEU A 196 -9.94 14.31 12.80
N ARG A 197 -9.05 14.31 13.80
CA ARG A 197 -8.65 15.54 14.52
C ARG A 197 -7.94 16.51 13.59
N ILE A 198 -7.01 16.01 12.78
CA ILE A 198 -6.30 16.85 11.78
C ILE A 198 -7.30 17.43 10.78
N GLU A 199 -8.29 16.67 10.32
CA GLU A 199 -9.34 17.18 9.44
C GLU A 199 -10.14 18.29 10.10
N GLU A 200 -10.48 18.14 11.39
CA GLU A 200 -11.18 19.17 12.16
C GLU A 200 -10.34 20.47 12.29
N GLU A 201 -9.04 20.33 12.56
CA GLU A 201 -8.10 21.46 12.65
C GLU A 201 -7.93 22.20 11.31
N LEU A 202 -7.82 21.46 10.22
CA LEU A 202 -7.68 22.02 8.88
C LEU A 202 -8.98 22.66 8.37
N GLY A 203 -10.12 22.23 8.86
CA GLY A 203 -11.43 22.76 8.49
C GLY A 203 -11.67 22.78 6.99
N VAL A 204 -11.90 23.94 6.41
CA VAL A 204 -12.17 24.11 4.97
C VAL A 204 -10.97 23.79 4.06
N ASN A 205 -9.76 23.73 4.61
CA ASN A 205 -8.55 23.38 3.88
C ASN A 205 -8.33 21.86 3.81
N ALA A 206 -9.09 21.07 4.58
CA ALA A 206 -8.99 19.63 4.54
C ALA A 206 -9.43 19.07 3.19
N GLN A 207 -8.58 18.24 2.57
CA GLN A 207 -8.86 17.62 1.29
C GLN A 207 -8.62 16.12 1.36
N TYR A 208 -9.57 15.35 0.86
CA TYR A 208 -9.40 13.91 0.64
C TYR A 208 -9.19 13.65 -0.86
N PRO A 209 -7.98 13.32 -1.31
CA PRO A 209 -7.66 13.22 -2.73
C PRO A 209 -8.33 12.02 -3.42
N GLY A 210 -8.75 11.00 -2.67
CA GLY A 210 -9.35 9.80 -3.23
C GLY A 210 -8.43 9.15 -4.28
N ARG A 211 -8.95 8.90 -5.47
CA ARG A 211 -8.17 8.29 -6.57
C ARG A 211 -7.03 9.20 -7.09
N LYS A 212 -7.08 10.50 -6.87
CA LYS A 212 -6.02 11.43 -7.27
C LYS A 212 -4.72 11.21 -6.47
N ALA A 213 -4.77 10.48 -5.35
CA ALA A 213 -3.57 10.06 -4.63
C ALA A 213 -2.66 9.12 -5.46
N PHE A 214 -3.21 8.49 -6.50
CA PHE A 214 -2.48 7.64 -7.46
C PHE A 214 -2.11 8.46 -8.70
N PHE A 215 -1.45 9.59 -8.50
CA PHE A 215 -1.17 10.59 -9.54
C PHE A 215 -0.26 10.07 -10.67
N ASN A 216 0.44 8.98 -10.44
CA ASN A 216 1.36 8.34 -11.37
C ASN A 216 0.72 7.26 -12.26
N LEU A 217 -0.57 6.96 -12.07
CA LEU A 217 -1.31 6.03 -12.93
C LEU A 217 -2.01 6.77 -14.09
N LYS A 218 -2.15 6.08 -15.23
CA LYS A 218 -2.77 6.61 -16.45
C LYS A 218 -4.18 6.06 -16.64
#